data_eb0252656c3976b9aaf6da5ba1616c42
#
_entry.id   eb0252656c3976b9aaf6da5ba1616c42
#
_cell.length_a   1.000
_cell.length_b   1.000
_cell.length_c   1.000
_cell.angle_alpha   90.00
_cell.angle_beta   90.00
_cell.angle_gamma   90.00
#
_symmetry.space_group_name_H-M   'P 1'
#
loop_
_entity.id
_entity.type
_entity.pdbx_description
1 polymer ?
#
loop_
_entity_poly.entity_id
_entity_poly.type
_entity_poly.pdbx_seq_one_letter_code
_entity_poly.pdbx_strand_id
1 'polypeptide(L)'
;SCTGPIVEELNAVFVSDWYSETNQLILAEINTTIPYYEDGMRAQVVPSGPGFETENNLRLINYLIYNAEQRITICSPYFVPEETLLQALTNAAYSGIETTVIVCEKGDQFLPNMAQRSYYEQLLQAGVRILQYPSPTVLHSKFMMVDDEIVFIGSSNMDPRSFSLNMEVSTFVIDRKMVAMLDEVCACLLYTSPSPRD
;
A
#
# COMPACT_ATOMS: atom_id res chain seq x y z
N SER A 1 -6.38 -9.81 -11.65
CA SER A 1 -6.83 -9.21 -12.93
C SER A 1 -7.91 -8.17 -12.67
N CYS A 2 -7.89 -7.08 -13.41
CA CYS A 2 -8.90 -6.03 -13.36
C CYS A 2 -9.73 -6.07 -14.65
N THR A 3 -11.01 -5.79 -14.53
CA THR A 3 -11.93 -5.63 -15.64
C THR A 3 -12.83 -4.41 -15.39
N GLY A 4 -13.30 -3.76 -16.44
CA GLY A 4 -14.18 -2.60 -16.33
C GLY A 4 -13.46 -1.27 -16.46
N PRO A 5 -14.09 -0.16 -16.01
CA PRO A 5 -13.61 1.21 -16.25
C PRO A 5 -12.20 1.49 -15.74
N ILE A 6 -11.78 0.83 -14.67
CA ILE A 6 -10.44 0.99 -14.08
C ILE A 6 -9.31 0.64 -15.06
N VAL A 7 -9.59 -0.18 -16.08
CA VAL A 7 -8.61 -0.53 -17.11
C VAL A 7 -8.23 0.69 -17.93
N GLU A 8 -9.16 1.59 -18.18
CA GLU A 8 -8.89 2.85 -18.91
C GLU A 8 -8.01 3.79 -18.08
N GLU A 9 -8.22 3.86 -16.76
CA GLU A 9 -7.37 4.65 -15.87
C GLU A 9 -5.94 4.09 -15.84
N LEU A 10 -5.78 2.76 -15.75
CA LEU A 10 -4.47 2.09 -15.81
C LEU A 10 -3.79 2.29 -17.17
N ASN A 11 -4.57 2.23 -18.24
CA ASN A 11 -4.07 2.48 -19.59
C ASN A 11 -3.59 3.92 -19.77
N ALA A 12 -4.28 4.90 -19.20
CA ALA A 12 -3.85 6.30 -19.23
C ALA A 12 -2.49 6.48 -18.53
N VAL A 13 -2.27 5.85 -17.39
CA VAL A 13 -0.96 5.85 -16.70
C VAL A 13 0.10 5.21 -17.59
N PHE A 14 -0.18 4.03 -18.14
CA PHE A 14 0.75 3.33 -19.03
C PHE A 14 1.16 4.17 -20.24
N VAL A 15 0.21 4.80 -20.92
CA VAL A 15 0.48 5.65 -22.09
C VAL A 15 1.32 6.87 -21.71
N SER A 16 1.06 7.47 -20.55
CA SER A 16 1.84 8.59 -20.02
C SER A 16 3.28 8.19 -19.74
N ASP A 17 3.49 7.07 -19.04
CA ASP A 17 4.81 6.55 -18.69
C ASP A 17 5.59 6.14 -19.95
N TRP A 18 4.91 5.46 -20.90
CA TRP A 18 5.50 5.11 -22.18
C TRP A 18 5.98 6.33 -22.95
N TYR A 19 5.15 7.39 -23.02
CA TYR A 19 5.53 8.63 -23.69
C TYR A 19 6.74 9.28 -23.02
N SER A 20 6.77 9.31 -21.70
CA SER A 20 7.88 9.88 -20.92
C SER A 20 9.22 9.17 -21.18
N GLU A 21 9.19 7.86 -21.36
CA GLU A 21 10.40 7.05 -21.59
C GLU A 21 10.84 7.02 -23.06
N THR A 22 9.90 7.06 -24.00
CA THR A 22 10.20 6.79 -25.41
C THR A 22 10.01 7.97 -26.34
N ASN A 23 9.34 9.03 -25.90
CA ASN A 23 8.81 10.13 -26.74
C ASN A 23 7.89 9.64 -27.88
N GLN A 24 7.30 8.45 -27.75
CA GLN A 24 6.39 7.87 -28.73
C GLN A 24 4.96 7.90 -28.18
N LEU A 25 4.05 8.57 -28.87
CA LEU A 25 2.65 8.58 -28.52
C LEU A 25 1.99 7.26 -28.99
N ILE A 26 1.52 6.46 -28.05
CA ILE A 26 0.64 5.34 -28.34
C ILE A 26 -0.78 5.90 -28.37
N LEU A 27 -1.43 5.84 -29.53
CA LEU A 27 -2.86 6.12 -29.63
C LEU A 27 -3.63 4.91 -29.12
N ALA A 28 -3.96 4.92 -27.82
CA ALA A 28 -4.89 3.96 -27.26
C ALA A 28 -6.29 4.31 -27.71
N GLU A 29 -7.06 3.32 -28.16
CA GLU A 29 -8.48 3.50 -28.36
C GLU A 29 -9.13 3.65 -26.96
N ILE A 30 -9.46 4.88 -26.58
CA ILE A 30 -10.20 5.13 -25.36
C ILE A 30 -11.65 4.69 -25.60
N ASN A 31 -12.06 3.65 -24.91
CA ASN A 31 -13.44 3.21 -24.96
C ASN A 31 -14.30 4.19 -24.13
N THR A 32 -15.02 5.06 -24.81
CA THR A 32 -15.88 6.08 -24.17
C THR A 32 -17.16 5.51 -23.58
N THR A 33 -17.48 4.26 -23.90
CA THR A 33 -18.66 3.57 -23.35
C THR A 33 -18.23 2.78 -22.12
N ILE A 34 -18.43 3.35 -20.95
CA ILE A 34 -18.13 2.71 -19.67
C ILE A 34 -19.35 1.87 -19.27
N PRO A 35 -19.27 0.53 -19.33
CA PRO A 35 -20.37 -0.31 -18.87
C PRO A 35 -20.50 -0.19 -17.34
N TYR A 36 -21.72 -0.10 -16.86
CA TYR A 36 -22.01 -0.22 -15.44
C TYR A 36 -21.95 -1.69 -15.02
N TYR A 37 -21.24 -1.96 -13.94
CA TYR A 37 -21.16 -3.27 -13.32
C TYR A 37 -21.87 -3.26 -11.98
N GLU A 38 -23.02 -3.93 -11.89
CA GLU A 38 -23.86 -3.95 -10.68
C GLU A 38 -23.10 -4.54 -9.46
N ASP A 39 -22.30 -5.56 -9.68
CA ASP A 39 -21.44 -6.19 -8.65
C ASP A 39 -20.01 -5.65 -8.64
N GLY A 40 -19.76 -4.53 -9.27
CA GLY A 40 -18.42 -3.93 -9.37
C GLY A 40 -17.97 -3.28 -8.06
N MET A 41 -16.66 -3.31 -7.82
CA MET A 41 -16.03 -2.59 -6.71
C MET A 41 -15.82 -1.12 -7.10
N ARG A 42 -16.01 -0.19 -6.17
CA ARG A 42 -15.59 1.20 -6.38
C ARG A 42 -14.10 1.31 -6.24
N ALA A 43 -13.44 1.74 -7.29
CA ALA A 43 -11.98 1.83 -7.31
C ALA A 43 -11.52 3.04 -8.10
N GLN A 44 -10.33 3.54 -7.77
CA GLN A 44 -9.64 4.64 -8.44
C GLN A 44 -8.15 4.33 -8.54
N VAL A 45 -7.56 4.61 -9.69
CA VAL A 45 -6.10 4.53 -9.87
C VAL A 45 -5.44 5.78 -9.30
N VAL A 46 -4.38 5.59 -8.53
CA VAL A 46 -3.60 6.65 -7.89
C VAL A 46 -2.14 6.51 -8.33
N PRO A 47 -1.74 7.19 -9.41
CA PRO A 47 -0.35 7.24 -9.81
C PRO A 47 0.44 8.17 -8.89
N SER A 48 1.73 7.89 -8.71
CA SER A 48 2.66 8.75 -7.97
C SER A 48 4.07 8.68 -8.58
N GLY A 49 4.91 9.65 -8.23
CA GLY A 49 6.28 9.72 -8.69
C GLY A 49 6.68 11.11 -9.17
N PRO A 50 7.83 11.25 -9.87
CA PRO A 50 8.44 12.53 -10.21
C PRO A 50 7.57 13.47 -11.05
N GLY A 51 6.60 12.93 -11.78
CA GLY A 51 5.63 13.69 -12.58
C GLY A 51 4.49 14.34 -11.79
N PHE A 52 4.41 14.06 -10.48
CA PHE A 52 3.34 14.54 -9.60
C PHE A 52 3.94 15.41 -8.50
N GLU A 53 3.62 16.71 -8.51
CA GLU A 53 4.13 17.68 -7.53
C GLU A 53 3.68 17.41 -6.09
N THR A 54 2.64 16.60 -5.92
CA THR A 54 1.97 16.40 -4.64
C THR A 54 2.00 14.95 -4.20
N GLU A 55 3.02 14.34 -3.83
CA GLU A 55 3.12 12.98 -3.22
C GLU A 55 1.75 12.28 -2.95
N ASN A 56 1.00 12.06 -4.03
CA ASN A 56 -0.43 11.66 -3.98
C ASN A 56 -0.67 10.44 -3.08
N ASN A 57 0.19 9.43 -3.20
CA ASN A 57 0.07 8.20 -2.41
C ASN A 57 0.23 8.51 -0.91
N LEU A 58 1.27 9.23 -0.52
CA LEU A 58 1.54 9.55 0.88
C LEU A 58 0.40 10.38 1.49
N ARG A 59 -0.10 11.37 0.76
CA ARG A 59 -1.21 12.21 1.22
C ARG A 59 -2.49 11.41 1.40
N LEU A 60 -2.82 10.53 0.45
CA LEU A 60 -3.99 9.67 0.54
C LEU A 60 -3.84 8.68 1.71
N ILE A 61 -2.69 8.04 1.85
CA ILE A 61 -2.41 7.12 2.94
C ILE A 61 -2.58 7.82 4.30
N ASN A 62 -1.97 8.98 4.48
CA ASN A 62 -2.11 9.75 5.72
C ASN A 62 -3.58 10.15 5.98
N TYR A 63 -4.30 10.61 4.95
CA TYR A 63 -5.72 10.93 5.07
C TYR A 63 -6.53 9.73 5.55
N LEU A 64 -6.30 8.55 4.98
CA LEU A 64 -7.00 7.32 5.35
C LEU A 64 -6.68 6.90 6.79
N ILE A 65 -5.41 6.99 7.21
CA ILE A 65 -4.99 6.66 8.59
C ILE A 65 -5.64 7.60 9.61
N TYR A 66 -5.69 8.91 9.33
CA TYR A 66 -6.32 9.88 10.25
C TYR A 66 -7.84 9.73 10.34
N ASN A 67 -8.48 9.08 9.36
CA ASN A 67 -9.92 8.82 9.35
C ASN A 67 -10.27 7.37 9.71
N ALA A 68 -9.30 6.57 10.12
CA ALA A 68 -9.55 5.21 10.58
C ALA A 68 -10.32 5.22 11.91
N GLU A 69 -11.29 4.32 12.03
CA GLU A 69 -12.14 4.21 13.21
C GLU A 69 -11.88 2.95 14.05
N GLN A 70 -11.40 1.87 13.43
CA GLN A 70 -11.26 0.57 14.08
C GLN A 70 -9.87 -0.03 13.92
N ARG A 71 -9.40 -0.18 12.68
CA ARG A 71 -8.14 -0.87 12.42
C ARG A 71 -7.40 -0.37 11.18
N ILE A 72 -6.07 -0.50 11.23
CA ILE A 72 -5.17 -0.24 10.12
C ILE A 72 -4.24 -1.45 9.99
N THR A 73 -4.16 -2.02 8.79
CA THR A 73 -3.19 -3.07 8.47
C THR A 73 -2.37 -2.65 7.27
N ILE A 74 -1.05 -2.57 7.43
CA ILE A 74 -0.10 -2.26 6.37
C ILE A 74 0.76 -3.48 6.10
N CYS A 75 0.91 -3.85 4.83
CA CYS A 75 1.87 -4.83 4.36
C CYS A 75 2.83 -4.17 3.37
N SER A 76 4.12 -4.20 3.68
CA SER A 76 5.15 -3.63 2.79
C SER A 76 6.48 -4.36 2.99
N PRO A 77 7.18 -4.78 1.92
CA PRO A 77 8.50 -5.41 2.03
C PRO A 77 9.53 -4.47 2.64
N TYR A 78 9.42 -3.18 2.35
CA TYR A 78 10.21 -2.10 2.91
C TYR A 78 9.30 -1.10 3.58
N PHE A 79 9.55 -0.85 4.86
CA PHE A 79 8.79 0.08 5.67
C PHE A 79 9.75 1.08 6.32
N VAL A 80 9.95 2.19 5.62
CA VAL A 80 10.78 3.32 6.07
C VAL A 80 9.90 4.56 6.03
N PRO A 81 9.00 4.73 7.02
CA PRO A 81 7.99 5.77 6.97
C PRO A 81 8.63 7.17 7.04
N GLU A 82 8.11 8.09 6.25
CA GLU A 82 8.36 9.51 6.47
C GLU A 82 7.73 9.97 7.78
N GLU A 83 8.18 11.11 8.29
CA GLU A 83 7.73 11.64 9.58
C GLU A 83 6.21 11.77 9.66
N THR A 84 5.57 12.24 8.60
CA THR A 84 4.10 12.40 8.55
C THR A 84 3.36 11.08 8.65
N LEU A 85 3.86 10.04 7.99
CA LEU A 85 3.30 8.69 8.06
C LEU A 85 3.54 8.05 9.43
N LEU A 86 4.74 8.21 9.97
CA LEU A 86 5.09 7.72 11.30
C LEU A 86 4.20 8.35 12.37
N GLN A 87 4.00 9.68 12.31
CA GLN A 87 3.11 10.40 13.21
C GLN A 87 1.64 9.95 13.06
N ALA A 88 1.15 9.77 11.84
CA ALA A 88 -0.21 9.30 11.60
C ALA A 88 -0.45 7.91 12.24
N LEU A 89 0.46 6.96 12.05
CA LEU A 89 0.35 5.61 12.60
C LEU A 89 0.45 5.58 14.13
N THR A 90 1.40 6.32 14.70
CA THR A 90 1.55 6.39 16.16
C THR A 90 0.35 7.08 16.81
N ASN A 91 -0.19 8.14 16.21
CA ASN A 91 -1.40 8.80 16.69
C ASN A 91 -2.63 7.89 16.63
N ALA A 92 -2.79 7.13 15.54
CA ALA A 92 -3.88 6.14 15.43
C ALA A 92 -3.78 5.11 16.55
N ALA A 93 -2.60 4.53 16.77
CA ALA A 93 -2.36 3.54 17.82
C ALA A 93 -2.60 4.14 19.24
N TYR A 94 -2.12 5.34 19.53
CA TYR A 94 -2.40 6.04 20.80
C TYR A 94 -3.90 6.35 20.99
N SER A 95 -4.64 6.53 19.92
CA SER A 95 -6.10 6.73 19.95
C SER A 95 -6.89 5.43 20.11
N GLY A 96 -6.21 4.28 20.19
CA GLY A 96 -6.83 2.97 20.39
C GLY A 96 -7.22 2.25 19.09
N ILE A 97 -6.83 2.76 17.92
CA ILE A 97 -7.02 2.08 16.65
C ILE A 97 -6.06 0.89 16.55
N GLU A 98 -6.58 -0.31 16.27
CA GLU A 98 -5.73 -1.49 16.10
C GLU A 98 -4.82 -1.31 14.88
N THR A 99 -3.52 -1.07 15.11
CA THR A 99 -2.56 -0.77 14.05
C THR A 99 -1.54 -1.90 13.92
N THR A 100 -1.47 -2.52 12.74
CA THR A 100 -0.58 -3.64 12.43
C THR A 100 0.25 -3.35 11.19
N VAL A 101 1.56 -3.60 11.27
CA VAL A 101 2.50 -3.48 10.15
C VAL A 101 3.15 -4.83 9.90
N ILE A 102 3.00 -5.36 8.69
CA ILE A 102 3.55 -6.63 8.22
C ILE A 102 4.73 -6.33 7.31
N VAL A 103 5.92 -6.80 7.67
CA VAL A 103 7.18 -6.54 6.96
C VAL A 103 7.97 -7.82 6.76
N CYS A 104 9.04 -7.78 5.95
CA CYS A 104 10.01 -8.88 5.89
C CYS A 104 10.90 -8.90 7.14
N GLU A 105 11.18 -10.09 7.67
CA GLU A 105 12.23 -10.30 8.69
C GLU A 105 13.62 -9.89 8.14
N LYS A 106 13.89 -10.33 6.92
CA LYS A 106 15.09 -9.95 6.15
C LYS A 106 14.65 -9.56 4.74
N GLY A 107 14.81 -8.29 4.41
CA GLY A 107 14.72 -7.84 3.02
C GLY A 107 15.93 -8.28 2.21
N ASP A 108 15.81 -8.27 0.90
CA ASP A 108 16.91 -8.52 -0.04
C ASP A 108 17.93 -7.37 -0.09
N GLN A 109 17.62 -6.21 0.49
CA GLN A 109 18.47 -5.03 0.55
C GLN A 109 18.86 -4.69 2.00
N PHE A 110 20.17 -4.58 2.24
CA PHE A 110 20.73 -4.36 3.58
C PHE A 110 20.35 -3.00 4.18
N LEU A 111 20.52 -1.91 3.42
CA LEU A 111 20.28 -0.54 3.93
C LEU A 111 18.82 -0.28 4.27
N PRO A 112 17.82 -0.58 3.41
CA PRO A 112 16.43 -0.44 3.77
C PRO A 112 16.02 -1.29 4.98
N ASN A 113 16.58 -2.48 5.13
CA ASN A 113 16.30 -3.35 6.27
C ASN A 113 16.82 -2.74 7.60
N MET A 114 18.01 -2.13 7.58
CA MET A 114 18.54 -1.42 8.75
C MET A 114 17.68 -0.17 9.07
N ALA A 115 17.34 0.61 8.07
CA ALA A 115 16.50 1.80 8.24
C ALA A 115 15.11 1.42 8.81
N GLN A 116 14.47 0.36 8.28
CA GLN A 116 13.21 -0.15 8.79
C GLN A 116 13.26 -0.47 10.29
N ARG A 117 14.30 -1.14 10.74
CA ARG A 117 14.45 -1.53 12.16
C ARG A 117 14.59 -0.34 13.10
N SER A 118 15.11 0.79 12.64
CA SER A 118 15.26 1.99 13.49
C SER A 118 13.92 2.58 13.93
N TYR A 119 12.83 2.28 13.23
CA TYR A 119 11.48 2.75 13.59
C TYR A 119 10.73 1.81 14.53
N TYR A 120 11.19 0.58 14.73
CA TYR A 120 10.45 -0.43 15.50
C TYR A 120 10.21 -0.02 16.94
N GLU A 121 11.21 0.52 17.62
CA GLU A 121 11.06 0.92 19.02
C GLU A 121 9.95 1.94 19.19
N GLN A 122 9.93 2.99 18.38
CA GLN A 122 8.92 4.05 18.45
C GLN A 122 7.52 3.52 18.12
N LEU A 123 7.38 2.67 17.11
CA LEU A 123 6.10 2.07 16.73
C LEU A 123 5.57 1.15 17.82
N LEU A 124 6.42 0.27 18.39
CA LEU A 124 6.04 -0.66 19.45
C LEU A 124 5.64 0.10 20.73
N GLN A 125 6.36 1.17 21.10
CA GLN A 125 6.02 2.03 22.23
C GLN A 125 4.65 2.70 22.06
N ALA A 126 4.26 3.03 20.85
CA ALA A 126 2.94 3.58 20.54
C ALA A 126 1.82 2.53 20.56
N GLY A 127 2.16 1.23 20.59
CA GLY A 127 1.18 0.13 20.56
C GLY A 127 0.94 -0.46 19.17
N VAL A 128 1.72 -0.06 18.16
CA VAL A 128 1.66 -0.67 16.82
C VAL A 128 2.20 -2.10 16.89
N ARG A 129 1.48 -3.06 16.33
CA ARG A 129 1.93 -4.45 16.20
C ARG A 129 2.81 -4.58 14.96
N ILE A 130 4.01 -5.12 15.12
CA ILE A 130 4.92 -5.40 14.02
C ILE A 130 5.03 -6.90 13.83
N LEU A 131 4.64 -7.38 12.64
CA LEU A 131 4.69 -8.78 12.27
C LEU A 131 5.76 -8.96 11.20
N GLN A 132 6.70 -9.87 11.45
CA GLN A 132 7.80 -10.13 10.52
C GLN A 132 7.57 -11.44 9.78
N TYR A 133 7.46 -11.37 8.46
CA TYR A 133 7.39 -12.56 7.62
C TYR A 133 8.77 -13.23 7.54
N PRO A 134 8.85 -14.54 7.84
CA PRO A 134 10.14 -15.20 8.06
C PRO A 134 10.98 -15.35 6.79
N SER A 135 12.29 -15.18 6.99
CA SER A 135 13.33 -15.51 6.00
C SER A 135 13.36 -17.05 5.74
N PRO A 136 13.72 -17.55 4.54
CA PRO A 136 14.34 -16.82 3.43
C PRO A 136 13.37 -16.22 2.41
N THR A 137 12.07 -16.41 2.56
CA THR A 137 11.09 -15.91 1.61
C THR A 137 10.91 -14.40 1.74
N VAL A 138 10.94 -13.68 0.63
CA VAL A 138 10.68 -12.25 0.59
C VAL A 138 9.20 -12.01 0.34
N LEU A 139 8.52 -11.42 1.31
CA LEU A 139 7.17 -10.90 1.13
C LEU A 139 7.24 -9.64 0.28
N HIS A 140 6.66 -9.66 -0.92
CA HIS A 140 6.74 -8.52 -1.84
C HIS A 140 5.40 -7.81 -2.09
N SER A 141 4.39 -8.13 -1.31
CA SER A 141 3.08 -7.48 -1.37
C SER A 141 3.14 -6.07 -0.77
N LYS A 142 2.39 -5.14 -1.36
CA LYS A 142 2.22 -3.78 -0.86
C LYS A 142 0.74 -3.47 -0.86
N PHE A 143 0.18 -3.36 0.34
CA PHE A 143 -1.20 -2.94 0.53
C PHE A 143 -1.39 -2.32 1.91
N MET A 144 -2.43 -1.53 2.03
CA MET A 144 -2.97 -1.05 3.30
C MET A 144 -4.46 -1.34 3.31
N MET A 145 -4.97 -1.79 4.44
CA MET A 145 -6.39 -1.89 4.74
C MET A 145 -6.72 -0.92 5.86
N VAL A 146 -7.84 -0.23 5.72
CA VAL A 146 -8.37 0.65 6.77
C VAL A 146 -9.81 0.24 7.03
N ASP A 147 -10.06 -0.07 8.28
CA ASP A 147 -11.31 -0.63 8.77
C ASP A 147 -11.71 -1.90 7.97
N ASP A 148 -13.01 -2.13 7.79
CA ASP A 148 -13.50 -3.27 7.02
C ASP A 148 -13.95 -2.90 5.61
N GLU A 149 -13.51 -1.76 5.10
CA GLU A 149 -14.08 -1.19 3.87
C GLU A 149 -13.05 -0.72 2.84
N ILE A 150 -11.87 -0.30 3.27
CA ILE A 150 -10.92 0.39 2.39
C ILE A 150 -9.68 -0.45 2.17
N VAL A 151 -9.27 -0.54 0.90
CA VAL A 151 -8.00 -1.13 0.48
C VAL A 151 -7.23 -0.13 -0.39
N PHE A 152 -5.95 0.02 -0.11
CA PHE A 152 -4.98 0.67 -0.97
C PHE A 152 -3.92 -0.37 -1.36
N ILE A 153 -3.79 -0.69 -2.64
CA ILE A 153 -2.92 -1.76 -3.13
C ILE A 153 -2.22 -1.36 -4.42
N GLY A 154 -0.94 -1.66 -4.54
CA GLY A 154 -0.18 -1.31 -5.74
C GLY A 154 1.29 -1.68 -5.71
N SER A 155 2.08 -0.90 -6.43
CA SER A 155 3.53 -1.08 -6.52
C SER A 155 4.31 -0.31 -5.45
N SER A 156 3.71 0.72 -4.83
CA SER A 156 4.35 1.63 -3.88
C SER A 156 4.66 0.96 -2.54
N ASN A 157 5.93 0.96 -2.15
CA ASN A 157 6.32 0.64 -0.78
C ASN A 157 5.99 1.81 0.16
N MET A 158 6.05 1.55 1.47
CA MET A 158 5.92 2.59 2.49
C MET A 158 7.30 3.22 2.78
N ASP A 159 7.86 3.88 1.77
CA ASP A 159 9.15 4.55 1.85
C ASP A 159 9.21 5.84 1.00
N PRO A 160 10.11 6.80 1.31
CA PRO A 160 10.21 8.08 0.61
C PRO A 160 10.51 7.92 -0.88
N ARG A 161 11.23 6.87 -1.26
CA ARG A 161 11.59 6.63 -2.65
C ARG A 161 10.36 6.28 -3.49
N SER A 162 9.49 5.43 -2.95
CA SER A 162 8.24 5.08 -3.60
C SER A 162 7.22 6.22 -3.62
N PHE A 163 7.29 7.14 -2.65
CA PHE A 163 6.35 8.25 -2.61
C PHE A 163 6.70 9.39 -3.59
N SER A 164 8.01 9.66 -3.81
CA SER A 164 8.44 10.85 -4.54
C SER A 164 9.38 10.61 -5.72
N LEU A 165 10.14 9.51 -5.75
CA LEU A 165 11.21 9.30 -6.73
C LEU A 165 10.90 8.24 -7.79
N ASN A 166 10.16 7.21 -7.43
CA ASN A 166 9.80 6.15 -8.37
C ASN A 166 8.45 6.46 -9.03
N MET A 167 8.29 6.10 -10.30
CA MET A 167 6.97 6.00 -10.90
C MET A 167 6.27 4.78 -10.34
N GLU A 168 5.19 5.01 -9.59
CA GLU A 168 4.41 3.98 -8.91
C GLU A 168 2.93 4.10 -9.30
N VAL A 169 2.23 2.99 -9.27
CA VAL A 169 0.79 2.95 -9.47
C VAL A 169 0.13 2.16 -8.35
N SER A 170 -0.85 2.76 -7.74
CA SER A 170 -1.67 2.12 -6.71
C SER A 170 -3.15 2.25 -7.08
N THR A 171 -3.96 1.40 -6.48
CA THR A 171 -5.40 1.42 -6.61
C THR A 171 -6.02 1.59 -5.23
N PHE A 172 -6.87 2.58 -5.10
CA PHE A 172 -7.73 2.81 -3.96
C PHE A 172 -9.07 2.11 -4.23
N VAL A 173 -9.50 1.24 -3.32
CA VAL A 173 -10.72 0.44 -3.46
C VAL A 173 -11.59 0.60 -2.21
N ILE A 174 -12.89 0.83 -2.40
CA ILE A 174 -13.88 0.83 -1.33
C ILE A 174 -14.77 -0.39 -1.55
N ASP A 175 -14.44 -1.49 -0.86
CA ASP A 175 -15.21 -2.73 -0.96
C ASP A 175 -14.86 -3.70 0.19
N ARG A 176 -15.87 -4.14 0.92
CA ARG A 176 -15.71 -5.07 2.04
C ARG A 176 -15.27 -6.49 1.62
N LYS A 177 -15.63 -6.91 0.41
CA LYS A 177 -15.22 -8.23 -0.10
C LYS A 177 -13.72 -8.25 -0.37
N MET A 178 -13.19 -7.13 -0.88
CA MET A 178 -11.74 -6.98 -1.11
C MET A 178 -10.96 -7.02 0.21
N VAL A 179 -11.47 -6.35 1.25
CA VAL A 179 -10.87 -6.40 2.59
C VAL A 179 -10.88 -7.84 3.12
N ALA A 180 -12.02 -8.54 3.06
CA ALA A 180 -12.12 -9.93 3.53
C ALA A 180 -11.14 -10.87 2.80
N MET A 181 -10.95 -10.70 1.49
CA MET A 181 -9.96 -11.46 0.72
C MET A 181 -8.53 -11.21 1.20
N LEU A 182 -8.18 -9.97 1.52
CA LEU A 182 -6.84 -9.64 2.03
C LEU A 182 -6.66 -10.08 3.48
N ASP A 183 -7.70 -10.11 4.30
CA ASP A 183 -7.66 -10.70 5.64
C ASP A 183 -7.32 -12.19 5.59
N GLU A 184 -7.88 -12.94 4.62
CA GLU A 184 -7.49 -14.34 4.39
C GLU A 184 -6.01 -14.46 4.00
N VAL A 185 -5.51 -13.56 3.16
CA VAL A 185 -4.07 -13.50 2.82
C VAL A 185 -3.24 -13.21 4.05
N CYS A 186 -3.61 -12.23 4.88
CA CYS A 186 -2.93 -11.92 6.13
C CYS A 186 -2.93 -13.11 7.07
N ALA A 187 -4.06 -13.81 7.24
CA ALA A 187 -4.15 -15.01 8.08
C ALA A 187 -3.19 -16.10 7.59
N CYS A 188 -3.09 -16.34 6.28
CA CYS A 188 -2.11 -17.26 5.70
C CYS A 188 -0.67 -16.84 5.99
N LEU A 189 -0.35 -15.56 5.84
CA LEU A 189 0.99 -15.03 6.12
C LEU A 189 1.38 -15.22 7.59
N LEU A 190 0.43 -15.04 8.51
CA LEU A 190 0.65 -15.22 9.94
C LEU A 190 0.78 -16.70 10.34
N TYR A 191 -0.01 -17.59 9.71
CA TYR A 191 0.05 -19.03 9.99
C TYR A 191 1.37 -19.65 9.54
N THR A 192 1.98 -19.14 8.49
CA THR A 192 3.29 -19.61 8.00
C THR A 192 4.47 -19.02 8.77
N SER A 193 4.21 -18.04 9.65
CA SER A 193 5.23 -17.49 10.56
C SER A 193 5.50 -18.51 11.68
N PRO A 194 6.76 -18.89 11.97
CA PRO A 194 7.04 -19.72 13.14
C PRO A 194 6.54 -18.96 14.39
N SER A 195 5.81 -19.70 15.26
CA SER A 195 5.42 -19.17 16.58
C SER A 195 6.61 -18.54 17.27
N PRO A 196 6.47 -17.39 17.94
CA PRO A 196 7.54 -16.89 18.79
C PRO A 196 8.00 -18.03 19.68
N ARG A 197 9.27 -18.38 19.61
CA ARG A 197 9.83 -19.32 20.59
C ARG A 197 9.87 -18.56 21.91
N ASP A 198 9.20 -19.14 22.90
CA ASP A 198 9.27 -18.72 24.29
C ASP A 198 10.72 -18.56 24.78
#